data_5106dad7a1ee67360927ef42f40a7f7b
#
_entry.id   5106dad7a1ee67360927ef42f40a7f7b
#
_cell.length_a   1.000
_cell.length_b   1.000
_cell.length_c   1.000
_cell.angle_alpha   90.00
_cell.angle_beta   90.00
_cell.angle_gamma   90.00
#
_symmetry.space_group_name_H-M   'P 1'
#
loop_
_entity.id
_entity.type
_entity.pdbx_description
1 polymer ?
#
loop_
_entity_poly.entity_id
_entity_poly.type
_entity_poly.pdbx_seq_one_letter_code
_entity_poly.pdbx_strand_id
1 'polypeptide(L)'
;KEFCKKHGITENVFFISAFGITLGKYNFKKDAVFTTIYHGRNDSRLSETVGMLVKTLPVYCNFAGSTEQCLTEVQKQLINSMNNDIYPFSQISHEFNIKADAMVVYQGDNFEFDNVGGEYAQEEPVRLNMAKAPVSISISIEKNKFVFDIEYRGDMYQEETIKYLADNLELIAEGILNECDPADIRLMFEEETEMENIPEHAGKTFVDLFREAAAKYPDRPAVRDEFGDFTYRELDKMSDYVAQRLTENGFGPEQATGILCGRTKEYTVAYVGVMKAGGAYVPLDPEYPQSRIEYMLTDSGAKNLLVIDQYRDLVDFYKGNVISLDSVEAEAKDFELTAKLTAPKPENLAYMIYT
;
A
#
# COMPACT_ATOMS: atom_id res chain seq x y z
N LYS A 1 -18.61 26.15 3.27
CA LYS A 1 -19.90 26.73 2.78
C LYS A 1 -19.74 27.43 1.42
N GLU A 2 -18.80 28.38 1.27
CA GLU A 2 -18.58 29.08 -0.02
C GLU A 2 -18.20 28.16 -1.17
N PHE A 3 -17.27 27.21 -0.93
CA PHE A 3 -16.88 26.18 -1.89
C PHE A 3 -18.09 25.36 -2.35
N CYS A 4 -18.88 24.85 -1.43
CA CYS A 4 -20.07 24.05 -1.76
C CYS A 4 -21.07 24.84 -2.61
N LYS A 5 -21.29 26.11 -2.26
CA LYS A 5 -22.13 27.01 -3.05
C LYS A 5 -21.59 27.26 -4.46
N LYS A 6 -20.25 27.46 -4.58
CA LYS A 6 -19.57 27.64 -5.87
C LYS A 6 -19.77 26.44 -6.80
N HIS A 7 -19.65 25.22 -6.26
CA HIS A 7 -19.75 23.97 -7.01
C HIS A 7 -21.16 23.36 -7.06
N GLY A 8 -22.17 24.03 -6.47
CA GLY A 8 -23.57 23.55 -6.47
C GLY A 8 -23.79 22.25 -5.74
N ILE A 9 -22.97 21.95 -4.72
CA ILE A 9 -23.04 20.74 -3.88
C ILE A 9 -23.46 21.09 -2.46
N THR A 10 -23.89 20.10 -1.69
CA THR A 10 -24.12 20.26 -0.24
C THR A 10 -22.85 19.95 0.56
N GLU A 11 -22.77 20.44 1.79
CA GLU A 11 -21.69 20.09 2.72
C GLU A 11 -21.66 18.58 2.99
N ASN A 12 -22.82 17.92 3.02
CA ASN A 12 -22.91 16.46 3.13
C ASN A 12 -22.18 15.77 1.97
N VAL A 13 -22.40 16.19 0.72
CA VAL A 13 -21.70 15.65 -0.47
C VAL A 13 -20.20 15.86 -0.34
N PHE A 14 -19.77 17.05 0.10
CA PHE A 14 -18.36 17.36 0.30
C PHE A 14 -17.69 16.38 1.26
N PHE A 15 -18.24 16.19 2.46
CA PHE A 15 -17.66 15.32 3.47
C PHE A 15 -17.75 13.83 3.11
N ILE A 16 -18.84 13.40 2.48
CA ILE A 16 -18.97 12.05 1.95
C ILE A 16 -17.89 11.76 0.90
N SER A 17 -17.62 12.73 0.01
CA SER A 17 -16.57 12.58 -1.00
C SER A 17 -15.18 12.56 -0.37
N ALA A 18 -14.89 13.45 0.57
CA ALA A 18 -13.62 13.48 1.31
C ALA A 18 -13.37 12.12 2.02
N PHE A 19 -14.38 11.61 2.71
CA PHE A 19 -14.27 10.32 3.38
C PHE A 19 -14.06 9.16 2.41
N GLY A 20 -14.78 9.14 1.29
CA GLY A 20 -14.65 8.11 0.25
C GLY A 20 -13.25 8.11 -0.37
N ILE A 21 -12.69 9.28 -0.69
CA ILE A 21 -11.33 9.41 -1.19
C ILE A 21 -10.33 8.91 -0.15
N THR A 22 -10.48 9.30 1.13
CA THR A 22 -9.63 8.83 2.22
C THR A 22 -9.63 7.32 2.31
N LEU A 23 -10.80 6.68 2.40
CA LEU A 23 -10.93 5.22 2.49
C LEU A 23 -10.33 4.50 1.28
N GLY A 24 -10.59 4.99 0.06
CA GLY A 24 -10.06 4.37 -1.14
C GLY A 24 -8.53 4.44 -1.19
N LYS A 25 -7.94 5.58 -0.80
CA LYS A 25 -6.48 5.72 -0.72
C LYS A 25 -5.86 4.79 0.33
N TYR A 26 -6.47 4.60 1.49
CA TYR A 26 -6.02 3.62 2.49
C TYR A 26 -6.03 2.18 1.95
N ASN A 27 -6.93 1.88 1.01
CA ASN A 27 -7.02 0.58 0.36
C ASN A 27 -6.24 0.48 -0.96
N PHE A 28 -5.44 1.49 -1.32
CA PHE A 28 -4.71 1.59 -2.59
C PHE A 28 -5.62 1.44 -3.82
N LYS A 29 -6.87 1.92 -3.71
CA LYS A 29 -7.87 1.90 -4.78
C LYS A 29 -8.25 3.32 -5.18
N LYS A 30 -8.91 3.44 -6.31
CA LYS A 30 -9.47 4.70 -6.82
C LYS A 30 -10.98 4.81 -6.56
N ASP A 31 -11.50 3.94 -5.71
CA ASP A 31 -12.89 3.90 -5.31
C ASP A 31 -13.04 3.38 -3.87
N ALA A 32 -14.20 3.66 -3.27
CA ALA A 32 -14.58 3.15 -1.96
C ALA A 32 -16.08 2.90 -1.89
N VAL A 33 -16.47 1.89 -1.10
CA VAL A 33 -17.86 1.61 -0.74
C VAL A 33 -17.99 1.70 0.78
N PHE A 34 -18.96 2.47 1.22
CA PHE A 34 -19.28 2.67 2.63
C PHE A 34 -20.77 3.04 2.79
N THR A 35 -21.20 3.38 3.98
CA THR A 35 -22.59 3.76 4.21
C THR A 35 -22.73 5.18 4.77
N THR A 36 -23.89 5.77 4.53
CA THR A 36 -24.32 7.01 5.17
C THR A 36 -25.73 6.88 5.72
N ILE A 37 -26.15 7.83 6.53
CA ILE A 37 -27.49 7.88 7.13
C ILE A 37 -28.32 8.93 6.40
N TYR A 38 -29.55 8.57 6.13
CA TYR A 38 -30.58 9.43 5.55
C TYR A 38 -31.81 9.50 6.46
N HIS A 39 -32.34 10.69 6.70
CA HIS A 39 -33.43 10.91 7.67
C HIS A 39 -34.80 10.34 7.22
N GLY A 40 -34.97 10.03 5.93
CA GLY A 40 -36.19 9.39 5.39
C GLY A 40 -37.47 10.24 5.42
N ARG A 41 -37.36 11.57 5.55
CA ARG A 41 -38.50 12.50 5.71
C ARG A 41 -38.63 13.49 4.55
N ASN A 42 -38.37 13.05 3.32
CA ASN A 42 -38.52 13.91 2.13
C ASN A 42 -39.97 14.19 1.77
N ASP A 43 -40.90 13.35 2.21
CA ASP A 43 -42.33 13.56 2.02
C ASP A 43 -42.87 14.45 3.15
N SER A 44 -43.48 15.60 2.79
CA SER A 44 -44.05 16.54 3.76
C SER A 44 -45.11 15.94 4.68
N ARG A 45 -45.75 14.85 4.26
CA ARG A 45 -46.70 14.09 5.09
C ARG A 45 -46.03 13.37 6.26
N LEU A 46 -44.72 13.17 6.18
CA LEU A 46 -43.94 12.49 7.23
C LEU A 46 -43.29 13.47 8.21
N SER A 47 -43.42 14.80 8.01
CA SER A 47 -42.77 15.82 8.85
C SER A 47 -43.15 15.72 10.32
N GLU A 48 -44.43 15.42 10.62
CA GLU A 48 -44.96 15.30 11.97
C GLU A 48 -45.10 13.85 12.47
N THR A 49 -44.60 12.87 11.67
CA THR A 49 -44.73 11.45 12.04
C THR A 49 -43.70 11.09 13.10
N VAL A 50 -44.17 10.59 14.24
CA VAL A 50 -43.29 10.04 15.28
C VAL A 50 -42.95 8.60 14.93
N GLY A 51 -41.64 8.32 14.78
CA GLY A 51 -41.15 6.99 14.45
C GLY A 51 -39.74 6.99 13.86
N MET A 52 -39.13 5.81 13.74
CA MET A 52 -37.83 5.59 13.17
C MET A 52 -37.96 5.55 11.64
N LEU A 53 -37.70 6.65 10.97
CA LEU A 53 -37.69 6.77 9.50
C LEU A 53 -36.31 6.80 8.92
N VAL A 54 -35.31 6.77 9.77
CA VAL A 54 -33.88 6.81 9.37
C VAL A 54 -33.49 5.57 8.59
N LYS A 55 -32.80 5.77 7.48
CA LYS A 55 -32.34 4.72 6.57
C LYS A 55 -30.85 4.77 6.39
N THR A 56 -30.24 3.60 6.22
CA THR A 56 -28.83 3.48 5.83
C THR A 56 -28.78 3.35 4.32
N LEU A 57 -28.01 4.22 3.67
CA LEU A 57 -27.79 4.21 2.23
C LEU A 57 -26.36 3.78 1.92
N PRO A 58 -26.14 2.88 0.95
CA PRO A 58 -24.82 2.61 0.43
C PRO A 58 -24.32 3.80 -0.39
N VAL A 59 -23.04 4.08 -0.29
CA VAL A 59 -22.32 5.08 -1.09
C VAL A 59 -21.20 4.40 -1.82
N TYR A 60 -21.11 4.65 -3.12
CA TYR A 60 -19.96 4.31 -3.96
C TYR A 60 -19.28 5.60 -4.39
N CYS A 61 -18.05 5.82 -3.94
CA CYS A 61 -17.26 6.98 -4.28
C CYS A 61 -16.17 6.56 -5.26
N ASN A 62 -16.22 7.06 -6.49
CA ASN A 62 -15.17 6.87 -7.50
C ASN A 62 -14.43 8.19 -7.69
N PHE A 63 -13.11 8.16 -7.54
CA PHE A 63 -12.24 9.33 -7.68
C PHE A 63 -11.07 9.09 -8.65
N ALA A 64 -11.30 8.24 -9.66
CA ALA A 64 -10.32 8.03 -10.74
C ALA A 64 -10.16 9.25 -11.66
N GLY A 65 -11.13 10.17 -11.65
CA GLY A 65 -11.15 11.41 -12.41
C GLY A 65 -10.81 12.64 -11.56
N SER A 66 -11.23 13.82 -12.03
CA SER A 66 -11.04 15.08 -11.29
C SER A 66 -11.92 15.17 -10.03
N THR A 67 -11.54 16.06 -9.12
CA THR A 67 -12.32 16.38 -7.93
C THR A 67 -13.76 16.78 -8.26
N GLU A 68 -13.96 17.62 -9.27
CA GLU A 68 -15.29 18.06 -9.70
C GLU A 68 -16.16 16.89 -10.19
N GLN A 69 -15.58 15.95 -10.95
CA GLN A 69 -16.28 14.75 -11.40
C GLN A 69 -16.69 13.88 -10.20
N CYS A 70 -15.79 13.64 -9.25
CA CYS A 70 -16.06 12.88 -8.04
C CYS A 70 -17.24 13.48 -7.25
N LEU A 71 -17.20 14.78 -6.96
CA LEU A 71 -18.24 15.49 -6.23
C LEU A 71 -19.60 15.41 -6.92
N THR A 72 -19.61 15.59 -8.24
CA THR A 72 -20.84 15.56 -9.08
C THR A 72 -21.45 14.16 -9.08
N GLU A 73 -20.63 13.11 -9.23
CA GLU A 73 -21.09 11.73 -9.24
C GLU A 73 -21.63 11.29 -7.87
N VAL A 74 -20.96 11.63 -6.79
CA VAL A 74 -21.43 11.36 -5.41
C VAL A 74 -22.76 12.05 -5.16
N GLN A 75 -22.91 13.33 -5.54
CA GLN A 75 -24.18 14.05 -5.41
C GLN A 75 -25.33 13.37 -6.17
N LYS A 76 -25.09 13.04 -7.44
CA LYS A 76 -26.08 12.36 -8.28
C LYS A 76 -26.50 11.00 -7.69
N GLN A 77 -25.53 10.26 -7.20
CA GLN A 77 -25.77 8.95 -6.58
C GLN A 77 -26.59 9.07 -5.31
N LEU A 78 -26.26 10.02 -4.41
CA LEU A 78 -27.02 10.25 -3.18
C LEU A 78 -28.47 10.63 -3.48
N ILE A 79 -28.71 11.53 -4.44
CA ILE A 79 -30.07 11.92 -4.87
C ILE A 79 -30.82 10.71 -5.38
N ASN A 80 -30.19 9.89 -6.22
CA ASN A 80 -30.82 8.67 -6.74
C ASN A 80 -31.13 7.67 -5.64
N SER A 81 -30.23 7.46 -4.69
CA SER A 81 -30.43 6.56 -3.56
C SER A 81 -31.57 7.03 -2.65
N MET A 82 -31.68 8.34 -2.40
CA MET A 82 -32.77 8.93 -1.61
C MET A 82 -34.12 8.80 -2.31
N ASN A 83 -34.16 8.87 -3.63
CA ASN A 83 -35.39 8.71 -4.43
C ASN A 83 -35.83 7.24 -4.56
N ASN A 84 -34.93 6.28 -4.31
CA ASN A 84 -35.16 4.84 -4.43
C ASN A 84 -34.94 4.14 -3.09
N ASP A 85 -35.21 4.79 -1.97
CA ASP A 85 -34.93 4.37 -0.61
C ASP A 85 -35.89 3.27 -0.06
N ILE A 86 -36.67 2.63 -0.93
CA ILE A 86 -37.62 1.57 -0.56
C ILE A 86 -36.89 0.30 -0.14
N TYR A 87 -35.69 0.08 -0.67
CA TYR A 87 -34.90 -1.12 -0.41
C TYR A 87 -34.03 -0.93 0.83
N PRO A 88 -34.20 -1.71 1.89
CA PRO A 88 -33.37 -1.58 3.09
C PRO A 88 -31.94 -2.06 2.80
N PHE A 89 -30.95 -1.38 3.36
CA PHE A 89 -29.52 -1.73 3.19
C PHE A 89 -29.21 -3.18 3.58
N SER A 90 -29.87 -3.72 4.60
CA SER A 90 -29.71 -5.12 5.01
C SER A 90 -30.04 -6.12 3.90
N GLN A 91 -31.04 -5.81 3.07
CA GLN A 91 -31.39 -6.64 1.92
C GLN A 91 -30.37 -6.49 0.78
N ILE A 92 -29.93 -5.28 0.49
CA ILE A 92 -28.86 -5.01 -0.48
C ILE A 92 -27.58 -5.74 -0.05
N SER A 93 -27.20 -5.61 1.21
CA SER A 93 -26.02 -6.27 1.78
C SER A 93 -26.07 -7.79 1.61
N HIS A 94 -27.23 -8.40 1.88
CA HIS A 94 -27.41 -9.85 1.73
C HIS A 94 -27.41 -10.30 0.26
N GLU A 95 -28.11 -9.59 -0.61
CA GLU A 95 -28.28 -9.97 -2.02
C GLU A 95 -26.99 -9.83 -2.83
N PHE A 96 -26.24 -8.77 -2.57
CA PHE A 96 -24.99 -8.45 -3.29
C PHE A 96 -23.72 -8.81 -2.51
N ASN A 97 -23.85 -9.43 -1.33
CA ASN A 97 -22.75 -9.76 -0.42
C ASN A 97 -21.82 -8.55 -0.13
N ILE A 98 -22.41 -7.37 0.04
CA ILE A 98 -21.70 -6.13 0.34
C ILE A 98 -21.61 -5.98 1.86
N LYS A 99 -20.38 -5.84 2.37
CA LYS A 99 -20.10 -5.44 3.76
C LYS A 99 -19.68 -3.98 3.76
N ALA A 100 -20.31 -3.18 4.63
CA ALA A 100 -19.90 -1.81 4.85
C ALA A 100 -19.28 -1.71 6.24
N ASP A 101 -17.95 -1.68 6.27
CA ASP A 101 -17.16 -1.60 7.50
C ASP A 101 -16.92 -0.14 7.94
N ALA A 102 -17.37 0.83 7.15
CA ALA A 102 -17.23 2.25 7.43
C ALA A 102 -18.57 2.99 7.21
N MET A 103 -18.79 4.02 8.03
CA MET A 103 -19.98 4.85 7.98
C MET A 103 -19.60 6.32 8.16
N VAL A 104 -20.22 7.21 7.40
CA VAL A 104 -20.14 8.66 7.62
C VAL A 104 -21.56 9.23 7.79
N VAL A 105 -21.71 10.09 8.78
CA VAL A 105 -23.00 10.74 9.11
C VAL A 105 -22.77 12.25 9.17
N TYR A 106 -23.41 12.97 8.27
CA TYR A 106 -23.42 14.43 8.35
C TYR A 106 -24.71 14.89 9.05
N GLN A 107 -24.58 15.50 10.20
CA GLN A 107 -25.72 15.93 11.03
C GLN A 107 -26.08 17.39 10.79
N GLY A 108 -25.18 18.17 10.18
CA GLY A 108 -25.42 19.60 9.92
C GLY A 108 -25.44 20.44 11.19
N ASP A 109 -26.24 21.52 11.17
CA ASP A 109 -26.50 22.34 12.34
C ASP A 109 -27.36 21.52 13.31
N ASN A 110 -26.70 20.89 14.26
CA ASN A 110 -27.39 20.11 15.27
C ASN A 110 -28.14 21.01 16.23
N PHE A 111 -29.28 20.50 16.62
CA PHE A 111 -30.21 21.00 17.60
C PHE A 111 -29.49 21.73 18.74
N GLU A 112 -29.52 23.06 18.74
CA GLU A 112 -29.29 23.82 19.95
C GLU A 112 -30.46 23.54 20.89
N PHE A 113 -30.27 22.58 21.80
CA PHE A 113 -31.22 22.30 22.86
C PHE A 113 -31.19 23.36 23.94
N ASP A 114 -31.03 24.64 23.56
CA ASP A 114 -30.92 25.72 24.53
C ASP A 114 -32.20 25.91 25.34
N ASN A 115 -33.35 25.42 24.89
CA ASN A 115 -34.62 25.55 25.62
C ASN A 115 -35.63 24.44 25.25
N VAL A 116 -35.68 23.40 26.00
CA VAL A 116 -36.83 22.46 25.97
C VAL A 116 -37.78 22.82 27.12
N GLY A 117 -38.91 23.48 26.81
CA GLY A 117 -39.93 23.82 27.81
C GLY A 117 -39.58 24.91 28.81
N GLY A 118 -38.58 25.76 28.50
CA GLY A 118 -38.17 26.86 29.37
C GLY A 118 -37.17 26.53 30.47
N GLU A 119 -36.67 25.29 30.49
CA GLU A 119 -35.57 24.84 31.35
C GLU A 119 -34.33 24.56 30.54
N TYR A 120 -33.16 24.82 31.13
CA TYR A 120 -31.88 24.45 30.51
C TYR A 120 -31.77 22.93 30.42
N ALA A 121 -31.71 22.39 29.20
CA ALA A 121 -31.37 21.01 28.96
C ALA A 121 -29.84 20.87 28.96
N GLN A 122 -29.33 19.95 29.75
CA GLN A 122 -27.91 19.59 29.74
C GLN A 122 -27.74 18.29 28.99
N GLU A 123 -26.88 18.27 27.96
CA GLU A 123 -26.53 17.07 27.20
C GLU A 123 -25.60 16.20 28.05
N GLU A 124 -26.02 14.99 28.40
CA GLU A 124 -25.13 14.00 28.97
C GLU A 124 -24.72 12.99 27.88
N PRO A 125 -23.43 12.88 27.56
CA PRO A 125 -22.97 11.93 26.55
C PRO A 125 -23.14 10.48 27.05
N VAL A 126 -24.10 9.77 26.50
CA VAL A 126 -24.28 8.32 26.75
C VAL A 126 -23.33 7.56 25.82
N ARG A 127 -22.20 7.10 26.36
CA ARG A 127 -21.30 6.21 25.62
C ARG A 127 -21.89 4.80 25.59
N LEU A 128 -22.41 4.40 24.45
CA LEU A 128 -22.78 3.02 24.19
C LEU A 128 -21.53 2.26 23.76
N ASN A 129 -21.18 1.17 24.44
CA ASN A 129 -20.05 0.30 24.09
C ASN A 129 -20.32 -0.56 22.83
N MET A 130 -21.05 -0.03 21.86
CA MET A 130 -21.43 -0.73 20.63
C MET A 130 -21.30 0.23 19.46
N ALA A 131 -20.19 0.11 18.72
CA ALA A 131 -20.03 0.81 17.44
C ALA A 131 -21.00 0.23 16.39
N LYS A 132 -21.69 1.11 15.65
CA LYS A 132 -22.65 0.72 14.59
C LYS A 132 -21.96 0.12 13.36
N ALA A 133 -20.72 0.50 13.13
CA ALA A 133 -19.81 -0.03 12.12
C ALA A 133 -18.40 -0.12 12.72
N PRO A 134 -17.47 -0.89 12.13
CA PRO A 134 -16.07 -0.92 12.57
C PRO A 134 -15.45 0.46 12.71
N VAL A 135 -15.77 1.42 11.81
CA VAL A 135 -15.45 2.84 11.92
C VAL A 135 -16.66 3.67 11.53
N SER A 136 -17.05 4.63 12.37
CA SER A 136 -18.12 5.59 12.11
C SER A 136 -17.62 7.00 12.35
N ILE A 137 -17.87 7.91 11.41
CA ILE A 137 -17.58 9.34 11.58
C ILE A 137 -18.89 10.12 11.57
N SER A 138 -19.17 10.84 12.65
CA SER A 138 -20.26 11.80 12.74
C SER A 138 -19.71 13.22 12.61
N ILE A 139 -20.33 14.02 11.75
CA ILE A 139 -19.91 15.39 11.45
C ILE A 139 -21.03 16.33 11.82
N SER A 140 -20.78 17.20 12.79
CA SER A 140 -21.71 18.22 13.26
C SER A 140 -21.12 19.64 13.11
N ILE A 141 -21.96 20.64 13.30
CA ILE A 141 -21.53 22.04 13.34
C ILE A 141 -21.76 22.55 14.75
N GLU A 142 -20.69 22.95 15.43
CA GLU A 142 -20.73 23.55 16.75
C GLU A 142 -19.99 24.90 16.71
N LYS A 143 -20.67 25.97 17.20
CA LYS A 143 -20.07 27.32 17.24
C LYS A 143 -19.41 27.73 15.91
N ASN A 144 -20.06 27.41 14.80
CA ASN A 144 -19.60 27.68 13.43
C ASN A 144 -18.30 26.94 13.02
N LYS A 145 -17.99 25.80 13.66
CA LYS A 145 -16.90 24.91 13.31
C LYS A 145 -17.46 23.51 13.04
N PHE A 146 -16.83 22.79 12.14
CA PHE A 146 -17.10 21.36 11.97
C PHE A 146 -16.41 20.59 13.09
N VAL A 147 -17.18 19.71 13.72
CA VAL A 147 -16.72 18.77 14.75
C VAL A 147 -16.85 17.36 14.20
N PHE A 148 -15.78 16.60 14.30
CA PHE A 148 -15.71 15.21 13.86
C PHE A 148 -15.67 14.32 15.11
N ASP A 149 -16.67 13.48 15.28
CA ASP A 149 -16.71 12.46 16.30
C ASP A 149 -16.50 11.09 15.64
N ILE A 150 -15.42 10.39 16.02
CA ILE A 150 -15.02 9.14 15.40
C ILE A 150 -15.20 8.01 16.41
N GLU A 151 -16.19 7.16 16.16
CA GLU A 151 -16.40 5.92 16.88
C GLU A 151 -15.75 4.74 16.13
N TYR A 152 -15.00 3.90 16.83
CA TYR A 152 -14.33 2.75 16.23
C TYR A 152 -14.27 1.53 17.16
N ARG A 153 -14.08 0.37 16.56
CA ARG A 153 -13.88 -0.88 17.30
C ARG A 153 -12.43 -1.01 17.74
N GLY A 154 -12.20 -0.87 19.05
CA GLY A 154 -10.86 -0.97 19.66
C GLY A 154 -10.22 -2.36 19.61
N ASP A 155 -10.99 -3.42 19.23
CA ASP A 155 -10.47 -4.76 18.96
C ASP A 155 -9.97 -4.93 17.51
N MET A 156 -10.26 -3.96 16.63
CA MET A 156 -9.84 -3.96 15.23
C MET A 156 -8.82 -2.86 14.90
N TYR A 157 -8.91 -1.71 15.56
CA TYR A 157 -8.09 -0.54 15.24
C TYR A 157 -7.42 0.02 16.49
N GLN A 158 -6.19 0.45 16.34
CA GLN A 158 -5.45 1.18 17.37
C GLN A 158 -5.84 2.67 17.31
N GLU A 159 -5.81 3.35 18.45
CA GLU A 159 -6.15 4.79 18.55
C GLU A 159 -5.29 5.64 17.61
N GLU A 160 -4.04 5.30 17.46
CA GLU A 160 -3.08 5.98 16.60
C GLU A 160 -3.47 5.90 15.11
N THR A 161 -3.91 4.71 14.64
CA THR A 161 -4.46 4.55 13.28
C THR A 161 -5.66 5.45 13.03
N ILE A 162 -6.51 5.63 14.04
CA ILE A 162 -7.69 6.50 13.94
C ILE A 162 -7.31 7.98 13.94
N LYS A 163 -6.27 8.38 14.66
CA LYS A 163 -5.73 9.75 14.59
C LYS A 163 -5.22 10.04 13.18
N TYR A 164 -4.42 9.15 12.59
CA TYR A 164 -3.99 9.30 11.20
C TYR A 164 -5.15 9.35 10.21
N LEU A 165 -6.21 8.57 10.45
CA LEU A 165 -7.42 8.65 9.62
C LEU A 165 -8.05 10.04 9.69
N ALA A 166 -8.12 10.64 10.89
CA ALA A 166 -8.67 11.98 11.08
C ALA A 166 -7.81 13.06 10.39
N ASP A 167 -6.49 13.01 10.61
CA ASP A 167 -5.54 13.97 10.01
C ASP A 167 -5.55 13.87 8.48
N ASN A 168 -5.59 12.66 7.93
CA ASN A 168 -5.68 12.45 6.49
C ASN A 168 -7.03 12.86 5.91
N LEU A 169 -8.13 12.72 6.66
CA LEU A 169 -9.42 13.21 6.22
C LEU A 169 -9.42 14.76 6.12
N GLU A 170 -8.78 15.45 7.07
CA GLU A 170 -8.59 16.89 7.02
C GLU A 170 -7.74 17.28 5.79
N LEU A 171 -6.62 16.63 5.57
CA LEU A 171 -5.74 16.84 4.42
C LEU A 171 -6.47 16.66 3.08
N ILE A 172 -7.28 15.60 2.95
CA ILE A 172 -8.10 15.36 1.75
C ILE A 172 -9.14 16.46 1.59
N ALA A 173 -9.80 16.88 2.67
CA ALA A 173 -10.77 17.96 2.62
C ALA A 173 -10.13 19.30 2.18
N GLU A 174 -8.94 19.62 2.69
CA GLU A 174 -8.17 20.78 2.24
C GLU A 174 -7.77 20.66 0.75
N GLY A 175 -7.33 19.49 0.31
CA GLY A 175 -7.01 19.24 -1.09
C GLY A 175 -8.21 19.45 -2.01
N ILE A 176 -9.41 19.00 -1.62
CA ILE A 176 -10.65 19.25 -2.35
C ILE A 176 -10.95 20.76 -2.40
N LEU A 177 -10.81 21.47 -1.28
CA LEU A 177 -11.02 22.94 -1.22
C LEU A 177 -10.06 23.70 -2.14
N ASN A 178 -8.86 23.19 -2.32
CA ASN A 178 -7.84 23.75 -3.22
C ASN A 178 -7.96 23.24 -4.67
N GLU A 179 -9.03 22.51 -4.99
CA GLU A 179 -9.32 21.94 -6.32
C GLU A 179 -8.21 21.00 -6.83
N CYS A 180 -7.44 20.37 -5.93
CA CYS A 180 -6.43 19.37 -6.29
C CYS A 180 -7.11 18.11 -6.79
N ASP A 181 -6.53 17.45 -7.79
CA ASP A 181 -7.01 16.13 -8.20
C ASP A 181 -6.78 15.11 -7.07
N PRO A 182 -7.74 14.19 -6.83
CA PRO A 182 -7.60 13.22 -5.74
C PRO A 182 -6.34 12.37 -5.85
N ALA A 183 -5.82 12.14 -7.06
CA ALA A 183 -4.58 11.40 -7.28
C ALA A 183 -3.36 12.10 -6.69
N ASP A 184 -3.35 13.43 -6.72
CA ASP A 184 -2.20 14.25 -6.32
C ASP A 184 -2.14 14.52 -4.81
N ILE A 185 -3.25 14.31 -4.08
CA ILE A 185 -3.29 14.48 -2.63
C ILE A 185 -2.64 13.26 -1.98
N ARG A 186 -1.50 13.45 -1.32
CA ARG A 186 -0.80 12.38 -0.60
C ARG A 186 -1.34 12.26 0.82
N LEU A 187 -1.50 11.01 1.30
CA LEU A 187 -1.78 10.74 2.70
C LEU A 187 -0.49 10.89 3.52
N MET A 188 -0.63 11.34 4.77
CA MET A 188 0.47 11.35 5.73
C MET A 188 0.46 10.04 6.55
N PHE A 189 1.64 9.47 6.74
CA PHE A 189 1.90 8.35 7.63
C PHE A 189 3.10 8.70 8.52
N GLU A 190 3.18 8.11 9.71
CA GLU A 190 4.22 8.43 10.68
C GLU A 190 5.65 8.32 10.11
N GLU A 191 5.87 7.32 9.24
CA GLU A 191 7.15 7.10 8.58
C GLU A 191 7.55 8.21 7.59
N GLU A 192 6.59 8.95 7.03
CA GLU A 192 6.87 10.02 6.08
C GLU A 192 7.34 11.32 6.76
N THR A 193 6.97 11.57 8.01
CA THR A 193 7.45 12.72 8.78
C THR A 193 8.91 12.55 9.24
N GLU A 194 9.41 11.32 9.32
CA GLU A 194 10.82 11.04 9.59
C GLU A 194 11.71 11.01 8.33
N MET A 195 11.13 10.97 7.14
CA MET A 195 11.88 10.96 5.87
C MET A 195 12.53 12.31 5.49
N GLU A 196 12.34 13.38 6.27
CA GLU A 196 13.18 14.59 6.13
C GLU A 196 14.64 14.35 6.57
N ASN A 197 14.91 13.31 7.33
CA ASN A 197 16.25 12.83 7.57
C ASN A 197 16.62 11.84 6.47
N ILE A 198 17.25 12.34 5.41
CA ILE A 198 17.93 11.48 4.42
C ILE A 198 18.79 10.49 5.20
N PRO A 199 18.55 9.15 5.08
CA PRO A 199 19.27 8.18 5.88
C PRO A 199 20.79 8.38 5.75
N GLU A 200 21.52 8.08 6.81
CA GLU A 200 23.00 8.08 6.84
C GLU A 200 23.63 7.34 5.62
N HIS A 201 22.82 6.52 4.95
CA HIS A 201 23.18 5.68 3.81
C HIS A 201 22.78 6.25 2.44
N ALA A 202 22.28 7.49 2.37
CA ALA A 202 21.95 8.11 1.07
C ALA A 202 23.18 8.13 0.14
N GLY A 203 22.97 7.64 -1.07
CA GLY A 203 24.03 7.52 -2.07
C GLY A 203 24.87 6.24 -1.96
N LYS A 204 24.63 5.38 -0.96
CA LYS A 204 25.25 4.05 -0.89
C LYS A 204 24.42 3.02 -1.64
N THR A 205 25.09 2.08 -2.28
CA THR A 205 24.44 0.92 -2.89
C THR A 205 24.27 -0.21 -1.86
N PHE A 206 23.45 -1.21 -2.19
CA PHE A 206 23.37 -2.44 -1.38
C PHE A 206 24.75 -3.08 -1.18
N VAL A 207 25.61 -3.08 -2.21
CA VAL A 207 26.96 -3.65 -2.15
C VAL A 207 27.84 -2.91 -1.15
N ASP A 208 27.72 -1.58 -1.07
CA ASP A 208 28.46 -0.78 -0.09
C ASP A 208 28.05 -1.15 1.34
N LEU A 209 26.74 -1.19 1.59
CA LEU A 209 26.18 -1.55 2.90
C LEU A 209 26.51 -3.00 3.29
N PHE A 210 26.44 -3.92 2.34
CA PHE A 210 26.82 -5.31 2.57
C PHE A 210 28.30 -5.44 2.96
N ARG A 211 29.20 -4.78 2.23
CA ARG A 211 30.65 -4.79 2.52
C ARG A 211 30.96 -4.17 3.88
N GLU A 212 30.29 -3.10 4.27
CA GLU A 212 30.40 -2.51 5.60
C GLU A 212 29.97 -3.50 6.70
N ALA A 213 28.84 -4.20 6.48
CA ALA A 213 28.35 -5.21 7.40
C ALA A 213 29.31 -6.40 7.50
N ALA A 214 29.82 -6.89 6.36
CA ALA A 214 30.77 -8.00 6.31
C ALA A 214 32.10 -7.66 7.00
N ALA A 215 32.58 -6.44 6.85
CA ALA A 215 33.78 -5.97 7.54
C ALA A 215 33.57 -5.82 9.05
N LYS A 216 32.38 -5.37 9.48
CA LYS A 216 32.05 -5.13 10.88
C LYS A 216 31.69 -6.41 11.66
N TYR A 217 31.04 -7.37 10.98
CA TYR A 217 30.50 -8.57 11.61
C TYR A 217 30.86 -9.87 10.86
N PRO A 218 32.15 -10.10 10.52
CA PRO A 218 32.56 -11.17 9.61
C PRO A 218 32.11 -12.57 10.03
N ASP A 219 32.10 -12.86 11.32
CA ASP A 219 31.83 -14.20 11.86
C ASP A 219 30.38 -14.38 12.32
N ARG A 220 29.50 -13.38 12.11
CA ARG A 220 28.07 -13.53 12.36
C ARG A 220 27.38 -14.25 11.18
N PRO A 221 26.34 -15.04 11.43
CA PRO A 221 25.49 -15.58 10.38
C PRO A 221 24.88 -14.43 9.54
N ALA A 222 25.05 -14.49 8.22
CA ALA A 222 24.46 -13.55 7.26
C ALA A 222 23.19 -14.10 6.63
N VAL A 223 23.13 -15.40 6.37
CA VAL A 223 21.97 -16.08 5.81
C VAL A 223 21.88 -17.49 6.41
N ARG A 224 20.67 -17.98 6.61
CA ARG A 224 20.38 -19.32 7.14
C ARG A 224 19.23 -19.95 6.38
N ASP A 225 19.37 -21.26 6.13
CA ASP A 225 18.29 -22.14 5.67
C ASP A 225 18.24 -23.42 6.51
N GLU A 226 17.50 -24.43 6.07
CA GLU A 226 17.38 -25.73 6.75
C GLU A 226 18.67 -26.57 6.72
N PHE A 227 19.60 -26.26 5.82
CA PHE A 227 20.88 -26.97 5.64
C PHE A 227 22.06 -26.29 6.34
N GLY A 228 21.84 -25.15 6.98
CA GLY A 228 22.88 -24.44 7.73
C GLY A 228 22.91 -22.94 7.48
N ASP A 229 24.02 -22.32 7.84
CA ASP A 229 24.22 -20.88 7.65
C ASP A 229 25.55 -20.57 6.94
N PHE A 230 25.58 -19.41 6.32
CA PHE A 230 26.82 -18.76 5.90
C PHE A 230 27.03 -17.51 6.75
N THR A 231 28.27 -17.34 7.24
CA THR A 231 28.71 -16.11 7.87
C THR A 231 28.85 -14.99 6.83
N TYR A 232 28.93 -13.74 7.29
CA TYR A 232 29.21 -12.61 6.40
C TYR A 232 30.54 -12.79 5.65
N ARG A 233 31.56 -13.33 6.28
CA ARG A 233 32.88 -13.61 5.66
C ARG A 233 32.74 -14.64 4.52
N GLU A 234 32.02 -15.72 4.75
CA GLU A 234 31.81 -16.77 3.75
C GLU A 234 30.97 -16.26 2.59
N LEU A 235 29.86 -15.57 2.90
CA LEU A 235 29.00 -14.97 1.90
C LEU A 235 29.73 -13.93 1.05
N ASP A 236 30.57 -13.07 1.66
CA ASP A 236 31.38 -12.09 0.98
C ASP A 236 32.35 -12.74 -0.01
N LYS A 237 33.05 -13.78 0.44
CA LYS A 237 34.02 -14.51 -0.37
C LYS A 237 33.37 -15.28 -1.54
N MET A 238 32.28 -15.99 -1.27
CA MET A 238 31.53 -16.73 -2.29
C MET A 238 30.90 -15.80 -3.32
N SER A 239 30.33 -14.68 -2.89
CA SER A 239 29.77 -13.70 -3.81
C SER A 239 30.84 -12.94 -4.62
N ASP A 240 32.04 -12.74 -4.09
CA ASP A 240 33.18 -12.22 -4.86
C ASP A 240 33.61 -13.21 -5.94
N TYR A 241 33.62 -14.51 -5.64
CA TYR A 241 33.88 -15.56 -6.63
C TYR A 241 32.84 -15.51 -7.79
N VAL A 242 31.56 -15.48 -7.45
CA VAL A 242 30.48 -15.36 -8.46
C VAL A 242 30.64 -14.08 -9.28
N ALA A 243 30.91 -12.95 -8.64
CA ALA A 243 31.12 -11.67 -9.32
C ALA A 243 32.29 -11.72 -10.30
N GLN A 244 33.41 -12.33 -9.92
CA GLN A 244 34.55 -12.51 -10.82
C GLN A 244 34.19 -13.39 -12.01
N ARG A 245 33.54 -14.53 -11.80
CA ARG A 245 33.11 -15.43 -12.88
C ARG A 245 32.19 -14.74 -13.88
N LEU A 246 31.27 -13.90 -13.39
CA LEU A 246 30.40 -13.11 -14.26
C LEU A 246 31.19 -12.07 -15.05
N THR A 247 32.11 -11.32 -14.40
CA THR A 247 32.90 -10.29 -15.02
C THR A 247 33.87 -10.86 -16.10
N GLU A 248 34.44 -12.03 -15.88
CA GLU A 248 35.28 -12.74 -16.86
C GLU A 248 34.47 -13.10 -18.13
N ASN A 249 33.16 -13.26 -18.01
CA ASN A 249 32.25 -13.47 -19.15
C ASN A 249 31.71 -12.14 -19.73
N GLY A 250 32.29 -11.00 -19.40
CA GLY A 250 31.91 -9.69 -19.93
C GLY A 250 30.63 -9.09 -19.33
N PHE A 251 30.20 -9.57 -18.14
CA PHE A 251 29.04 -9.04 -17.43
C PHE A 251 29.39 -7.75 -16.68
N GLY A 252 28.44 -6.82 -16.63
CA GLY A 252 28.60 -5.53 -15.95
C GLY A 252 27.28 -4.75 -15.82
N PRO A 253 27.36 -3.42 -15.59
CA PRO A 253 26.20 -2.58 -15.34
C PRO A 253 25.12 -2.71 -16.40
N GLU A 254 23.84 -2.58 -15.96
CA GLU A 254 22.63 -2.65 -16.80
C GLU A 254 22.44 -3.98 -17.56
N GLN A 255 23.23 -5.00 -17.24
CA GLN A 255 23.03 -6.35 -17.78
C GLN A 255 22.30 -7.23 -16.79
N ALA A 256 21.48 -8.16 -17.31
CA ALA A 256 20.73 -9.09 -16.51
C ALA A 256 21.37 -10.47 -16.44
N THR A 257 21.28 -11.12 -15.27
CA THR A 257 21.66 -12.52 -15.03
C THR A 257 20.48 -13.25 -14.41
N GLY A 258 20.04 -14.37 -15.00
CA GLY A 258 19.04 -15.24 -14.41
C GLY A 258 19.56 -15.96 -13.17
N ILE A 259 18.73 -16.15 -12.16
CA ILE A 259 19.02 -17.00 -11.00
C ILE A 259 17.90 -18.01 -10.86
N LEU A 260 18.20 -19.27 -11.16
CA LEU A 260 17.29 -20.41 -11.01
C LEU A 260 17.72 -21.25 -9.81
N CYS A 261 17.19 -20.88 -8.67
CA CYS A 261 17.54 -21.46 -7.38
C CYS A 261 16.32 -21.36 -6.47
N GLY A 262 16.02 -22.38 -5.71
CA GLY A 262 14.96 -22.31 -4.70
C GLY A 262 15.29 -21.31 -3.60
N ARG A 263 14.49 -21.32 -2.54
CA ARG A 263 14.69 -20.43 -1.36
C ARG A 263 15.80 -20.99 -0.45
N THR A 264 17.02 -21.00 -0.95
CA THR A 264 18.20 -21.52 -0.24
C THR A 264 19.22 -20.42 -0.01
N LYS A 265 20.23 -20.70 0.83
CA LYS A 265 21.30 -19.73 1.13
C LYS A 265 22.16 -19.40 -0.11
N GLU A 266 22.26 -20.33 -1.06
CA GLU A 266 22.95 -20.14 -2.35
C GLU A 266 22.29 -19.04 -3.20
N TYR A 267 20.96 -18.85 -3.06
CA TYR A 267 20.27 -17.74 -3.71
C TYR A 267 20.85 -16.38 -3.26
N THR A 268 21.17 -16.27 -1.96
CA THR A 268 21.79 -15.05 -1.42
C THR A 268 23.19 -14.85 -1.99
N VAL A 269 23.99 -15.90 -2.10
CA VAL A 269 25.32 -15.85 -2.76
C VAL A 269 25.20 -15.36 -4.20
N ALA A 270 24.22 -15.89 -4.93
CA ALA A 270 23.98 -15.57 -6.33
C ALA A 270 23.64 -14.10 -6.53
N TYR A 271 22.61 -13.56 -5.87
CA TYR A 271 22.21 -12.18 -6.13
C TYR A 271 23.24 -11.16 -5.61
N VAL A 272 23.88 -11.43 -4.46
CA VAL A 272 24.98 -10.55 -3.98
C VAL A 272 26.13 -10.53 -4.98
N GLY A 273 26.48 -11.70 -5.56
CA GLY A 273 27.52 -11.80 -6.58
C GLY A 273 27.18 -11.04 -7.85
N VAL A 274 25.93 -11.12 -8.34
CA VAL A 274 25.45 -10.37 -9.50
C VAL A 274 25.55 -8.86 -9.25
N MET A 275 25.09 -8.40 -8.08
CA MET A 275 25.14 -6.99 -7.71
C MET A 275 26.60 -6.50 -7.53
N LYS A 276 27.50 -7.31 -6.97
CA LYS A 276 28.95 -6.98 -6.89
C LYS A 276 29.61 -6.87 -8.26
N ALA A 277 29.14 -7.64 -9.25
CA ALA A 277 29.58 -7.50 -10.64
C ALA A 277 28.98 -6.27 -11.35
N GLY A 278 28.11 -5.52 -10.66
CA GLY A 278 27.51 -4.26 -11.13
C GLY A 278 26.23 -4.40 -11.93
N GLY A 279 25.70 -5.60 -12.15
CA GLY A 279 24.49 -5.83 -12.93
C GLY A 279 23.24 -6.17 -12.10
N ALA A 280 22.16 -6.52 -12.79
CA ALA A 280 20.86 -6.84 -12.22
C ALA A 280 20.58 -8.36 -12.25
N TYR A 281 19.88 -8.87 -11.23
CA TYR A 281 19.45 -10.26 -11.26
C TYR A 281 17.97 -10.41 -11.65
N VAL A 282 17.65 -11.55 -12.27
CA VAL A 282 16.29 -11.96 -12.63
C VAL A 282 15.96 -13.22 -11.83
N PRO A 283 15.10 -13.14 -10.81
CA PRO A 283 14.71 -14.33 -10.04
C PRO A 283 13.81 -15.23 -10.90
N LEU A 284 14.17 -16.50 -10.98
CA LEU A 284 13.42 -17.54 -11.69
C LEU A 284 12.97 -18.58 -10.67
N ASP A 285 11.66 -18.81 -10.59
CA ASP A 285 11.10 -19.81 -9.71
C ASP A 285 11.14 -21.19 -10.41
N PRO A 286 11.74 -22.22 -9.78
CA PRO A 286 11.77 -23.57 -10.34
C PRO A 286 10.38 -24.20 -10.55
N GLU A 287 9.35 -23.68 -9.88
CA GLU A 287 7.97 -24.15 -10.07
C GLU A 287 7.29 -23.55 -11.32
N TYR A 288 7.93 -22.57 -11.98
CA TYR A 288 7.39 -22.03 -13.21
C TYR A 288 7.49 -23.02 -14.37
N PRO A 289 6.51 -23.04 -15.28
CA PRO A 289 6.62 -23.78 -16.53
C PRO A 289 7.88 -23.36 -17.30
N GLN A 290 8.55 -24.32 -17.94
CA GLN A 290 9.77 -24.07 -18.73
C GLN A 290 9.60 -22.92 -19.75
N SER A 291 8.42 -22.83 -20.40
CA SER A 291 8.12 -21.77 -21.34
C SER A 291 8.12 -20.36 -20.71
N ARG A 292 7.74 -20.24 -19.42
CA ARG A 292 7.81 -18.97 -18.68
C ARG A 292 9.26 -18.61 -18.35
N ILE A 293 10.05 -19.58 -17.91
CA ILE A 293 11.48 -19.38 -17.65
C ILE A 293 12.20 -18.95 -18.92
N GLU A 294 11.91 -19.61 -20.06
CA GLU A 294 12.47 -19.26 -21.37
C GLU A 294 12.08 -17.83 -21.79
N TYR A 295 10.82 -17.47 -21.62
CA TYR A 295 10.36 -16.11 -21.88
C TYR A 295 11.13 -15.08 -21.04
N MET A 296 11.22 -15.28 -19.73
CA MET A 296 11.89 -14.34 -18.81
C MET A 296 13.37 -14.16 -19.13
N LEU A 297 14.08 -15.25 -19.45
CA LEU A 297 15.51 -15.19 -19.84
C LEU A 297 15.72 -14.51 -21.20
N THR A 298 14.78 -14.72 -22.14
CA THR A 298 14.87 -14.10 -23.47
C THR A 298 14.54 -12.64 -23.42
N ASP A 299 13.43 -12.26 -22.76
CA ASP A 299 12.92 -10.90 -22.66
C ASP A 299 13.87 -9.99 -21.87
N SER A 300 14.42 -10.49 -20.75
CA SER A 300 15.42 -9.78 -19.96
C SER A 300 16.79 -9.65 -20.67
N GLY A 301 17.01 -10.36 -21.74
CA GLY A 301 18.30 -10.40 -22.45
C GLY A 301 19.43 -11.01 -21.59
N ALA A 302 19.09 -11.82 -20.59
CA ALA A 302 20.08 -12.45 -19.72
C ALA A 302 21.04 -13.34 -20.51
N LYS A 303 22.33 -13.05 -20.47
CA LYS A 303 23.39 -13.86 -21.12
C LYS A 303 24.06 -14.85 -20.17
N ASN A 304 23.82 -14.69 -18.87
CA ASN A 304 24.33 -15.56 -17.82
C ASN A 304 23.15 -16.12 -17.01
N LEU A 305 23.31 -17.33 -16.53
CA LEU A 305 22.35 -18.03 -15.66
C LEU A 305 23.13 -18.69 -14.51
N LEU A 306 22.75 -18.34 -13.29
CA LEU A 306 23.19 -19.02 -12.09
C LEU A 306 22.13 -20.05 -11.71
N VAL A 307 22.52 -21.32 -11.54
CA VAL A 307 21.57 -22.42 -11.34
C VAL A 307 22.09 -23.44 -10.33
N ILE A 308 21.21 -24.00 -9.50
CA ILE A 308 21.47 -25.20 -8.72
C ILE A 308 21.28 -26.41 -9.65
N ASP A 309 22.18 -27.35 -9.60
CA ASP A 309 22.25 -28.49 -10.56
C ASP A 309 20.96 -29.31 -10.62
N GLN A 310 20.23 -29.42 -9.53
CA GLN A 310 18.92 -30.08 -9.49
C GLN A 310 17.86 -29.49 -10.45
N TYR A 311 18.02 -28.22 -10.86
CA TYR A 311 17.10 -27.53 -11.78
C TYR A 311 17.68 -27.36 -13.19
N ARG A 312 18.84 -27.95 -13.46
CA ARG A 312 19.54 -27.72 -14.72
C ARG A 312 18.75 -28.21 -15.94
N ASP A 313 18.00 -29.28 -15.81
CA ASP A 313 17.16 -29.81 -16.87
C ASP A 313 16.05 -28.87 -17.32
N LEU A 314 15.60 -27.98 -16.44
CA LEU A 314 14.59 -26.96 -16.76
C LEU A 314 15.08 -25.91 -17.74
N VAL A 315 16.40 -25.81 -17.95
CA VAL A 315 17.06 -24.78 -18.75
C VAL A 315 17.96 -25.33 -19.85
N ASP A 316 17.77 -26.57 -20.30
CA ASP A 316 18.49 -27.20 -21.39
C ASP A 316 18.41 -26.43 -22.71
N PHE A 317 17.35 -25.65 -22.91
CA PHE A 317 17.16 -24.75 -24.05
C PHE A 317 18.10 -23.54 -24.02
N TYR A 318 18.62 -23.18 -22.85
CA TYR A 318 19.39 -21.95 -22.66
C TYR A 318 20.78 -22.07 -23.28
N LYS A 319 21.13 -21.10 -24.13
CA LYS A 319 22.40 -21.09 -24.89
C LYS A 319 23.44 -20.10 -24.35
N GLY A 320 23.09 -19.36 -23.30
CA GLY A 320 24.02 -18.46 -22.62
C GLY A 320 25.01 -19.19 -21.72
N ASN A 321 25.75 -18.43 -20.96
CA ASN A 321 26.71 -18.96 -20.00
C ASN A 321 25.98 -19.44 -18.73
N VAL A 322 26.24 -20.67 -18.32
CA VAL A 322 25.64 -21.30 -17.13
C VAL A 322 26.68 -21.54 -16.07
N ILE A 323 26.45 -21.03 -14.88
CA ILE A 323 27.31 -21.17 -13.69
C ILE A 323 26.54 -22.02 -12.65
N SER A 324 27.12 -23.14 -12.22
CA SER A 324 26.55 -23.93 -11.12
C SER A 324 26.79 -23.24 -9.79
N LEU A 325 25.76 -23.19 -8.95
CA LEU A 325 25.87 -22.66 -7.59
C LEU A 325 26.33 -23.73 -6.59
N ASP A 326 26.17 -25.02 -6.90
CA ASP A 326 26.55 -26.13 -6.01
C ASP A 326 28.07 -26.23 -5.80
N SER A 327 28.85 -25.78 -6.76
CA SER A 327 30.32 -25.81 -6.64
C SER A 327 30.91 -24.58 -5.98
N VAL A 328 30.14 -23.49 -5.83
CA VAL A 328 30.65 -22.18 -5.40
C VAL A 328 31.30 -22.22 -4.02
N GLU A 329 30.72 -22.93 -3.05
CA GLU A 329 31.30 -23.04 -1.70
C GLU A 329 32.70 -23.69 -1.72
N ALA A 330 32.87 -24.76 -2.47
CA ALA A 330 34.15 -25.45 -2.58
C ALA A 330 35.19 -24.64 -3.35
N GLU A 331 34.79 -24.03 -4.49
CA GLU A 331 35.68 -23.26 -5.36
C GLU A 331 36.09 -21.92 -4.74
N ALA A 332 35.19 -21.32 -3.91
CA ALA A 332 35.49 -20.10 -3.20
C ALA A 332 36.42 -20.30 -1.99
N LYS A 333 36.65 -21.53 -1.52
CA LYS A 333 37.41 -21.78 -0.29
C LYS A 333 38.82 -21.19 -0.31
N ASP A 334 39.54 -21.35 -1.42
CA ASP A 334 40.92 -20.85 -1.60
C ASP A 334 40.98 -19.68 -2.62
N PHE A 335 39.80 -19.12 -2.95
CA PHE A 335 39.67 -18.05 -3.92
C PHE A 335 40.18 -16.72 -3.38
N GLU A 336 40.88 -15.96 -4.19
CA GLU A 336 41.23 -14.57 -3.98
C GLU A 336 40.73 -13.74 -5.17
N LEU A 337 40.03 -12.64 -4.89
CA LEU A 337 39.52 -11.75 -5.92
C LEU A 337 40.68 -11.05 -6.64
N THR A 338 40.82 -11.34 -7.93
CA THR A 338 41.83 -10.76 -8.78
C THR A 338 41.30 -9.81 -9.86
N ALA A 339 40.01 -9.98 -10.19
CA ALA A 339 39.33 -9.11 -11.15
C ALA A 339 38.99 -7.74 -10.54
N LYS A 340 39.12 -6.69 -11.35
CA LYS A 340 38.59 -5.38 -10.97
C LYS A 340 37.10 -5.35 -11.24
N LEU A 341 36.32 -5.52 -10.20
CA LEU A 341 34.85 -5.40 -10.29
C LEU A 341 34.44 -3.95 -10.56
N THR A 342 33.41 -3.77 -11.36
CA THR A 342 32.77 -2.47 -11.56
C THR A 342 31.78 -2.22 -10.44
N ALA A 343 32.07 -1.27 -9.56
CA ALA A 343 31.16 -0.92 -8.47
C ALA A 343 29.81 -0.43 -9.04
N PRO A 344 28.67 -0.95 -8.58
CA PRO A 344 27.36 -0.43 -8.98
C PRO A 344 27.19 1.01 -8.47
N LYS A 345 26.38 1.78 -9.17
CA LYS A 345 25.95 3.11 -8.76
C LYS A 345 24.50 3.06 -8.28
N PRO A 346 24.04 4.01 -7.46
CA PRO A 346 22.66 4.05 -6.98
C PRO A 346 21.60 4.04 -8.09
N GLU A 347 21.94 4.56 -9.28
CA GLU A 347 21.05 4.65 -10.43
C GLU A 347 20.98 3.35 -11.25
N ASN A 348 21.88 2.39 -11.01
CA ASN A 348 21.92 1.16 -11.77
C ASN A 348 20.78 0.20 -11.35
N LEU A 349 20.34 -0.61 -12.31
CA LEU A 349 19.38 -1.68 -12.05
C LEU A 349 19.95 -2.68 -11.04
N ALA A 350 19.16 -3.01 -10.01
CA ALA A 350 19.50 -4.02 -9.01
C ALA A 350 18.87 -5.38 -9.35
N TYR A 351 17.63 -5.37 -9.79
CA TYR A 351 16.88 -6.59 -10.15
C TYR A 351 15.77 -6.30 -11.17
N MET A 352 15.24 -7.37 -11.76
CA MET A 352 14.11 -7.35 -12.67
C MET A 352 13.14 -8.46 -12.28
N ILE A 353 11.92 -8.11 -11.86
CA ILE A 353 10.88 -9.05 -11.45
C ILE A 353 9.76 -9.06 -12.49
N TYR A 354 9.32 -10.26 -12.86
CA TYR A 354 8.18 -10.50 -13.75
C TYR A 354 6.94 -10.83 -12.92
N THR A 355 5.86 -10.12 -13.15
CA THR A 355 4.56 -10.29 -12.48
C THR A 355 3.55 -10.99 -13.38
#